data_a6856f0f831de0c9614928632704ca9f
#
_entry.id   a6856f0f831de0c9614928632704ca9f
#
_cell.length_a   1.000
_cell.length_b   1.000
_cell.length_c   1.000
_cell.angle_alpha   90.00
_cell.angle_beta   90.00
_cell.angle_gamma   90.00
#
_symmetry.space_group_name_H-M   'P 1'
#
loop_
_entity.id
_entity.type
_entity.pdbx_description
1 polymer ?
#
loop_
_entity_poly.entity_id
_entity_poly.type
_entity_poly.pdbx_seq_one_letter_code
_entity_poly.pdbx_strand_id
1 'polypeptide(L)'
;MRSNVLVAAVLVSLPLLSVGAATGSGAPERADAPIVVPERSFSASLTAYALVEPVALVTVPALVDGTLVQWKALPGTAVRKGEVLGRLAGPERAKEVAEARSALDRAESALDLAKRNEAVVHQTYPVISNSQKLAEAQAGVTQAGSALQAAKALWAFVSKEGEIRAPVSGTVTDVAVTEGQSVTAGTVLARLEDPARLWARAVFYGRDALGLEAGMKGLFTPAEGGEPVPVQVRGVIAPVRPDGGRAVGCVSIGPATWISGQAGTLRLEGAAASWPAVPERALVLRGQQWYVLVAGPSGEERREVELGPESDGWRAIVRGIKAGDRVVVNDAYLRFHQDVAKSYTPPD
;
A
#
# COMPACT_ATOMS: atom_id res chain seq x y z
N MET A 1 50.61 -12.64 31.08
CA MET A 1 50.04 -12.39 32.44
C MET A 1 48.65 -12.96 32.42
N ARG A 2 48.47 -14.09 32.85
CA ARG A 2 47.96 -14.82 34.02
C ARG A 2 46.87 -14.06 34.77
N SER A 3 45.61 -14.55 34.73
CA SER A 3 44.62 -14.54 35.83
C SER A 3 43.41 -15.39 35.41
N ASN A 4 43.31 -16.49 35.89
CA ASN A 4 42.54 -17.17 36.94
C ASN A 4 41.02 -17.16 36.74
N VAL A 5 40.55 -18.37 36.39
CA VAL A 5 39.15 -18.86 36.42
C VAL A 5 38.91 -19.40 37.81
N LEU A 6 37.89 -18.92 38.49
CA LEU A 6 37.38 -19.46 39.74
C LEU A 6 36.11 -20.27 39.45
N VAL A 7 36.22 -21.61 39.60
CA VAL A 7 35.10 -22.56 39.54
C VAL A 7 34.53 -22.70 40.96
N ALA A 8 33.30 -22.30 41.17
CA ALA A 8 32.55 -22.58 42.39
C ALA A 8 31.66 -23.82 42.17
N ALA A 9 32.00 -24.91 42.83
CA ALA A 9 31.20 -26.13 42.91
C ALA A 9 30.12 -25.95 43.99
N VAL A 10 28.85 -26.04 43.59
CA VAL A 10 27.70 -26.14 44.51
C VAL A 10 27.29 -27.59 44.61
N LEU A 11 27.53 -28.16 45.78
CA LEU A 11 27.00 -29.45 46.23
C LEU A 11 25.51 -29.31 46.53
N VAL A 12 24.65 -29.98 45.77
CA VAL A 12 23.22 -30.12 46.07
C VAL A 12 22.99 -31.53 46.64
N SER A 13 22.67 -31.60 47.91
CA SER A 13 22.23 -32.78 48.63
C SER A 13 20.81 -33.19 48.22
N LEU A 14 20.66 -34.41 47.72
CA LEU A 14 19.36 -35.07 47.50
C LEU A 14 18.80 -35.58 48.81
N PRO A 15 17.50 -35.35 49.13
CA PRO A 15 16.78 -36.19 50.08
C PRO A 15 16.15 -37.39 49.37
N LEU A 16 16.40 -38.57 49.91
CA LEU A 16 15.64 -39.79 49.59
C LEU A 16 14.17 -39.57 49.98
N LEU A 17 13.26 -39.61 49.00
CA LEU A 17 11.83 -39.73 49.25
C LEU A 17 11.38 -41.15 48.93
N SER A 18 10.77 -41.75 49.93
CA SER A 18 10.17 -43.07 49.98
C SER A 18 9.09 -43.25 48.91
N VAL A 19 9.18 -44.35 48.16
CA VAL A 19 8.16 -44.83 47.25
C VAL A 19 6.98 -45.35 48.06
N GLY A 20 5.91 -44.56 48.14
CA GLY A 20 4.60 -45.02 48.56
C GLY A 20 3.83 -45.50 47.35
N ALA A 21 3.59 -46.79 47.25
CA ALA A 21 2.70 -47.37 46.24
C ALA A 21 1.25 -46.94 46.52
N ALA A 22 0.77 -45.97 45.76
CA ALA A 22 -0.67 -45.65 45.66
C ALA A 22 -1.22 -46.31 44.41
N THR A 23 -1.86 -47.46 44.58
CA THR A 23 -2.77 -48.05 43.62
C THR A 23 -4.01 -47.18 43.53
N GLY A 24 -4.00 -46.21 42.63
CA GLY A 24 -5.14 -45.41 42.22
C GLY A 24 -5.44 -45.71 40.78
N SER A 25 -6.31 -46.69 40.52
CA SER A 25 -6.99 -46.87 39.25
C SER A 25 -7.95 -45.70 39.03
N GLY A 26 -7.41 -44.58 38.54
CA GLY A 26 -8.17 -43.46 37.99
C GLY A 26 -8.29 -43.70 36.51
N ALA A 27 -9.33 -44.38 36.05
CA ALA A 27 -9.80 -44.27 34.70
C ALA A 27 -10.05 -42.78 34.42
N PRO A 28 -9.63 -42.23 33.26
CA PRO A 28 -9.95 -40.85 32.91
C PRO A 28 -11.47 -40.73 32.88
N GLU A 29 -12.01 -39.95 33.81
CA GLU A 29 -13.40 -39.56 33.87
C GLU A 29 -13.72 -38.86 32.54
N ARG A 30 -14.25 -39.63 31.55
CA ARG A 30 -14.79 -39.07 30.31
C ARG A 30 -15.91 -38.16 30.74
N ALA A 31 -15.68 -36.88 30.71
CA ALA A 31 -16.72 -35.88 30.87
C ALA A 31 -17.70 -36.02 29.68
N ASP A 32 -18.68 -36.92 29.82
CA ASP A 32 -19.72 -37.26 28.85
C ASP A 32 -20.83 -36.19 28.81
N ALA A 33 -20.61 -35.09 29.54
CA ALA A 33 -21.60 -34.02 29.66
C ALA A 33 -21.68 -33.20 28.35
N PRO A 34 -22.91 -33.01 27.85
CA PRO A 34 -23.11 -32.10 26.71
C PRO A 34 -22.65 -30.69 27.07
N ILE A 35 -22.00 -30.03 26.14
CA ILE A 35 -21.60 -28.63 26.32
C ILE A 35 -22.76 -27.69 26.04
N VAL A 36 -22.82 -26.58 26.76
CA VAL A 36 -23.71 -25.46 26.43
C VAL A 36 -23.10 -24.70 25.26
N VAL A 37 -23.86 -24.53 24.19
CA VAL A 37 -23.43 -23.80 22.98
C VAL A 37 -23.16 -22.34 23.32
N PRO A 38 -21.90 -21.87 23.26
CA PRO A 38 -21.58 -20.48 23.47
C PRO A 38 -21.83 -19.66 22.21
N GLU A 39 -22.01 -18.34 22.35
CA GLU A 39 -21.81 -17.40 21.28
C GLU A 39 -20.33 -17.09 21.14
N ARG A 40 -19.81 -17.19 19.93
CA ARG A 40 -18.42 -16.82 19.60
C ARG A 40 -18.40 -15.86 18.42
N SER A 41 -17.44 -14.95 18.46
CA SER A 41 -17.20 -14.02 17.36
C SER A 41 -16.32 -14.69 16.31
N PHE A 42 -16.77 -14.66 15.08
CA PHE A 42 -16.04 -15.15 13.91
C PHE A 42 -15.87 -14.02 12.92
N SER A 43 -14.67 -13.83 12.42
CA SER A 43 -14.39 -12.92 11.32
C SER A 43 -14.32 -13.71 10.01
N ALA A 44 -15.07 -13.30 9.02
CA ALA A 44 -14.92 -13.85 7.68
C ALA A 44 -13.54 -13.47 7.15
N SER A 45 -12.77 -14.44 6.68
CA SER A 45 -11.47 -14.17 6.03
C SER A 45 -11.68 -14.15 4.52
N LEU A 46 -11.45 -12.98 3.90
CA LEU A 46 -11.52 -12.80 2.46
C LEU A 46 -10.11 -12.91 1.90
N THR A 47 -9.89 -13.85 0.99
CA THR A 47 -8.54 -14.11 0.44
C THR A 47 -8.54 -13.95 -1.07
N ALA A 48 -7.57 -13.20 -1.59
CA ALA A 48 -7.37 -13.02 -3.02
C ALA A 48 -5.89 -12.89 -3.38
N TYR A 49 -5.58 -13.18 -4.63
CA TYR A 49 -4.28 -12.84 -5.20
C TYR A 49 -4.17 -11.33 -5.36
N ALA A 50 -3.01 -10.78 -5.01
CA ALA A 50 -2.73 -9.35 -5.09
C ALA A 50 -1.41 -9.08 -5.79
N LEU A 51 -1.36 -7.94 -6.46
CA LEU A 51 -0.18 -7.41 -7.12
C LEU A 51 0.13 -6.03 -6.55
N VAL A 52 1.38 -5.81 -6.18
CA VAL A 52 1.87 -4.48 -5.80
C VAL A 52 2.09 -3.67 -7.07
N GLU A 53 1.42 -2.54 -7.16
CA GLU A 53 1.53 -1.64 -8.31
C GLU A 53 1.58 -0.17 -7.85
N PRO A 54 2.09 0.76 -8.66
CA PRO A 54 2.04 2.18 -8.33
C PRO A 54 0.59 2.69 -8.34
N VAL A 55 0.27 3.54 -7.38
CA VAL A 55 -1.06 4.20 -7.33
C VAL A 55 -1.31 5.02 -8.58
N ALA A 56 -0.26 5.63 -9.13
CA ALA A 56 -0.30 6.37 -10.39
C ALA A 56 1.09 6.40 -11.02
N LEU A 57 1.13 6.29 -12.34
CA LEU A 57 2.31 6.59 -13.15
C LEU A 57 2.28 8.07 -13.52
N VAL A 58 3.37 8.76 -13.27
CA VAL A 58 3.51 10.17 -13.62
C VAL A 58 4.18 10.29 -14.97
N THR A 59 3.49 10.92 -15.94
CA THR A 59 4.05 11.16 -17.25
C THR A 59 4.94 12.40 -17.27
N VAL A 60 6.02 12.36 -18.04
CA VAL A 60 6.90 13.49 -18.36
C VAL A 60 6.61 13.92 -19.79
N PRO A 61 5.81 14.98 -20.02
CA PRO A 61 5.53 15.45 -21.37
C PRO A 61 6.60 16.40 -21.87
N ALA A 62 6.74 16.52 -23.18
CA ALA A 62 7.39 17.65 -23.82
C ALA A 62 6.56 18.93 -23.59
N LEU A 63 7.19 20.00 -23.13
CA LEU A 63 6.50 21.27 -22.88
C LEU A 63 6.43 22.14 -24.14
N VAL A 64 7.39 21.95 -25.04
CA VAL A 64 7.56 22.72 -26.29
C VAL A 64 7.97 21.77 -27.43
N ASP A 65 7.82 22.24 -28.66
CA ASP A 65 8.31 21.52 -29.83
C ASP A 65 9.85 21.55 -29.90
N GLY A 66 10.44 20.48 -30.43
CA GLY A 66 11.89 20.43 -30.62
C GLY A 66 12.43 19.02 -30.85
N THR A 67 13.74 18.97 -31.05
CA THR A 67 14.48 17.71 -31.16
C THR A 67 15.07 17.35 -29.81
N LEU A 68 14.88 16.13 -29.35
CA LEU A 68 15.40 15.64 -28.09
C LEU A 68 16.92 15.49 -28.13
N VAL A 69 17.61 16.15 -27.23
CA VAL A 69 19.08 16.07 -27.08
C VAL A 69 19.48 15.85 -25.62
N GLN A 70 20.65 15.27 -25.40
CA GLN A 70 21.21 15.03 -24.07
C GLN A 70 20.26 14.27 -23.15
N TRP A 71 19.59 13.26 -23.68
CA TRP A 71 18.68 12.42 -22.91
C TRP A 71 19.44 11.51 -21.95
N LYS A 72 19.13 11.60 -20.65
CA LYS A 72 19.85 10.89 -19.56
C LYS A 72 18.99 9.83 -18.88
N ALA A 73 17.67 9.92 -19.04
CA ALA A 73 16.75 9.04 -18.36
C ALA A 73 16.68 7.68 -19.06
N LEU A 74 17.12 6.62 -18.39
CA LEU A 74 16.99 5.23 -18.84
C LEU A 74 15.98 4.49 -17.97
N PRO A 75 15.26 3.50 -18.49
CA PRO A 75 14.41 2.63 -17.67
C PRO A 75 15.20 2.03 -16.50
N GLY A 76 14.63 2.07 -15.29
CA GLY A 76 15.26 1.65 -14.06
C GLY A 76 16.09 2.73 -13.36
N THR A 77 16.32 3.90 -13.97
CA THR A 77 17.07 5.00 -13.33
C THR A 77 16.21 5.73 -12.29
N ALA A 78 16.75 5.91 -11.08
CA ALA A 78 16.15 6.74 -10.06
C ALA A 78 16.44 8.22 -10.34
N VAL A 79 15.40 9.07 -10.27
CA VAL A 79 15.48 10.51 -10.52
C VAL A 79 14.89 11.31 -9.37
N ARG A 80 15.36 12.53 -9.17
CA ARG A 80 14.83 13.45 -8.16
C ARG A 80 13.91 14.48 -8.80
N LYS A 81 12.91 14.92 -8.04
CA LYS A 81 12.05 16.03 -8.46
C LYS A 81 12.87 17.25 -8.89
N GLY A 82 12.60 17.77 -10.10
CA GLY A 82 13.30 18.91 -10.70
C GLY A 82 14.62 18.56 -11.42
N GLU A 83 15.08 17.31 -11.38
CA GLU A 83 16.25 16.84 -12.11
C GLU A 83 16.05 16.94 -13.61
N VAL A 84 17.09 17.40 -14.33
CA VAL A 84 17.06 17.54 -15.80
C VAL A 84 17.31 16.19 -16.44
N LEU A 85 16.31 15.67 -17.12
CA LEU A 85 16.32 14.39 -17.84
C LEU A 85 16.84 14.48 -19.25
N GLY A 86 16.69 15.65 -19.87
CA GLY A 86 17.09 15.93 -21.24
C GLY A 86 16.78 17.36 -21.63
N ARG A 87 16.99 17.67 -22.90
CA ARG A 87 16.69 19.00 -23.48
C ARG A 87 16.01 18.86 -24.83
N LEU A 88 15.16 19.83 -25.13
CA LEU A 88 14.61 20.04 -26.46
C LEU A 88 15.38 21.17 -27.14
N ALA A 89 15.95 20.87 -28.29
CA ALA A 89 16.69 21.81 -29.12
C ALA A 89 16.00 21.97 -30.49
N GLY A 90 16.29 23.06 -31.16
CA GLY A 90 15.77 23.33 -32.52
C GLY A 90 16.14 24.74 -32.96
N PRO A 91 16.09 25.05 -34.26
CA PRO A 91 16.45 26.37 -34.79
C PRO A 91 15.53 27.48 -34.25
N GLU A 92 14.23 27.26 -34.18
CA GLU A 92 13.29 28.23 -33.58
C GLU A 92 13.63 28.51 -32.14
N ARG A 93 13.91 27.46 -31.35
CA ARG A 93 14.30 27.55 -29.94
C ARG A 93 15.61 28.32 -29.77
N ALA A 94 16.60 28.01 -30.60
CA ALA A 94 17.89 28.73 -30.60
C ALA A 94 17.71 30.23 -30.86
N LYS A 95 16.81 30.57 -31.80
CA LYS A 95 16.46 31.95 -32.11
C LYS A 95 15.77 32.64 -30.92
N GLU A 96 14.78 32.06 -30.29
CA GLU A 96 14.10 32.62 -29.11
C GLU A 96 15.06 32.89 -27.96
N VAL A 97 15.93 31.92 -27.66
CA VAL A 97 16.96 32.08 -26.62
C VAL A 97 17.94 33.21 -26.98
N ALA A 98 18.38 33.32 -28.26
CA ALA A 98 19.26 34.37 -28.71
C ALA A 98 18.62 35.77 -28.64
N GLU A 99 17.32 35.86 -29.01
CA GLU A 99 16.55 37.12 -28.90
C GLU A 99 16.39 37.57 -27.46
N ALA A 100 16.01 36.65 -26.55
CA ALA A 100 15.89 36.93 -25.13
C ALA A 100 17.24 37.34 -24.50
N ARG A 101 18.33 36.71 -24.92
CA ARG A 101 19.69 37.09 -24.50
C ARG A 101 20.06 38.49 -24.97
N SER A 102 19.80 38.79 -26.24
CA SER A 102 20.05 40.14 -26.81
C SER A 102 19.21 41.23 -26.12
N ALA A 103 17.99 40.91 -25.72
CA ALA A 103 17.13 41.81 -24.95
C ALA A 103 17.72 42.08 -23.55
N LEU A 104 18.24 41.05 -22.89
CA LEU A 104 18.91 41.16 -21.59
C LEU A 104 20.18 42.06 -21.71
N ASP A 105 21.04 41.80 -22.69
CA ASP A 105 22.29 42.56 -22.89
C ASP A 105 21.99 44.04 -23.17
N ARG A 106 20.93 44.35 -23.94
CA ARG A 106 20.43 45.72 -24.17
C ARG A 106 19.95 46.40 -22.88
N ALA A 107 19.18 45.67 -22.07
CA ALA A 107 18.64 46.21 -20.81
C ALA A 107 19.76 46.46 -19.78
N GLU A 108 20.79 45.60 -19.74
CA GLU A 108 21.97 45.79 -18.90
C GLU A 108 22.74 47.07 -19.33
N SER A 109 22.95 47.23 -20.63
CA SER A 109 23.61 48.42 -21.19
C SER A 109 22.84 49.71 -20.91
N ALA A 110 21.50 49.65 -21.03
CA ALA A 110 20.64 50.80 -20.75
C ALA A 110 20.67 51.23 -19.28
N LEU A 111 20.69 50.25 -18.35
CA LEU A 111 20.81 50.56 -16.92
C LEU A 111 22.20 51.17 -16.59
N ASP A 112 23.27 50.64 -17.18
CA ASP A 112 24.61 51.20 -16.98
C ASP A 112 24.72 52.65 -17.48
N LEU A 113 24.14 52.95 -18.67
CA LEU A 113 24.04 54.30 -19.18
C LEU A 113 23.22 55.23 -18.28
N ALA A 114 22.05 54.77 -17.80
CA ALA A 114 21.20 55.55 -16.90
C ALA A 114 21.91 55.87 -15.57
N LYS A 115 22.65 54.91 -15.00
CA LYS A 115 23.46 55.12 -13.78
C LYS A 115 24.58 56.12 -14.00
N ARG A 116 25.31 56.05 -15.15
CA ARG A 116 26.34 57.05 -15.47
C ARG A 116 25.73 58.43 -15.62
N ASN A 117 24.59 58.59 -16.28
CA ASN A 117 23.91 59.86 -16.42
C ASN A 117 23.48 60.41 -15.05
N GLU A 118 22.88 59.60 -14.17
CA GLU A 118 22.54 59.99 -12.81
C GLU A 118 23.78 60.47 -12.03
N ALA A 119 24.88 59.73 -12.10
CA ALA A 119 26.12 60.08 -11.44
C ALA A 119 26.67 61.47 -11.90
N VAL A 120 26.62 61.73 -13.21
CA VAL A 120 27.04 63.06 -13.75
C VAL A 120 26.09 64.17 -13.27
N VAL A 121 24.77 63.95 -13.31
CA VAL A 121 23.77 64.91 -12.85
C VAL A 121 23.93 65.16 -11.35
N HIS A 122 24.19 64.13 -10.55
CA HIS A 122 24.39 64.23 -9.10
C HIS A 122 25.70 65.01 -8.77
N GLN A 123 26.78 64.79 -9.50
CA GLN A 123 28.07 65.54 -9.31
C GLN A 123 27.94 67.03 -9.63
N THR A 124 27.05 67.39 -10.59
CA THR A 124 26.82 68.75 -11.02
C THR A 124 25.73 69.48 -10.23
N TYR A 125 25.04 68.81 -9.33
CA TYR A 125 24.00 69.38 -8.46
C TYR A 125 24.64 70.02 -7.22
N PRO A 126 24.17 71.20 -6.72
CA PRO A 126 23.12 72.07 -7.30
C PRO A 126 23.64 73.16 -8.26
N VAL A 127 24.94 73.16 -8.59
CA VAL A 127 25.59 74.25 -9.28
C VAL A 127 25.16 74.38 -10.76
N ILE A 128 25.13 73.25 -11.47
CA ILE A 128 24.81 73.18 -12.90
C ILE A 128 23.44 72.49 -13.14
N SER A 129 23.10 71.51 -12.29
CA SER A 129 21.87 70.69 -12.40
C SER A 129 20.86 71.14 -11.32
N ASN A 130 19.55 71.13 -11.67
CA ASN A 130 18.47 71.42 -10.76
C ASN A 130 17.82 70.14 -10.20
N SER A 131 16.94 70.26 -9.21
CA SER A 131 16.25 69.13 -8.57
C SER A 131 15.40 68.32 -9.55
N GLN A 132 14.85 68.96 -10.59
CA GLN A 132 14.06 68.29 -11.61
C GLN A 132 14.92 67.34 -12.44
N LYS A 133 16.09 67.79 -12.91
CA LYS A 133 17.04 66.92 -13.68
C LYS A 133 17.55 65.76 -12.85
N LEU A 134 17.76 65.98 -11.56
CA LEU A 134 18.16 64.87 -10.67
C LEU A 134 17.01 63.86 -10.53
N ALA A 135 15.79 64.34 -10.31
CA ALA A 135 14.63 63.43 -10.24
C ALA A 135 14.38 62.67 -11.55
N GLU A 136 14.56 63.32 -12.72
CA GLU A 136 14.46 62.71 -14.03
C GLU A 136 15.56 61.64 -14.23
N ALA A 137 16.78 61.88 -13.83
CA ALA A 137 17.89 60.91 -13.91
C ALA A 137 17.64 59.70 -13.00
N GLN A 138 17.13 59.92 -11.76
CA GLN A 138 16.78 58.87 -10.83
C GLN A 138 15.59 58.06 -11.35
N ALA A 139 14.55 58.69 -11.93
CA ALA A 139 13.45 58.00 -12.60
C ALA A 139 13.96 57.12 -13.77
N GLY A 140 14.92 57.64 -14.55
CA GLY A 140 15.58 56.89 -15.64
C GLY A 140 16.29 55.62 -15.15
N VAL A 141 17.00 55.69 -14.02
CA VAL A 141 17.63 54.49 -13.41
C VAL A 141 16.60 53.50 -12.95
N THR A 142 15.50 53.97 -12.31
CA THR A 142 14.41 53.11 -11.85
C THR A 142 13.72 52.39 -13.04
N GLN A 143 13.47 53.15 -14.12
CA GLN A 143 12.85 52.59 -15.33
C GLN A 143 13.77 51.56 -16.01
N ALA A 144 15.03 51.84 -16.18
CA ALA A 144 16.03 50.93 -16.74
C ALA A 144 16.22 49.69 -15.86
N GLY A 145 16.16 49.85 -14.52
CA GLY A 145 16.19 48.76 -13.57
C GLY A 145 15.00 47.81 -13.71
N SER A 146 13.82 48.36 -13.85
CA SER A 146 12.57 47.55 -14.09
C SER A 146 12.63 46.82 -15.42
N ALA A 147 13.14 47.46 -16.48
CA ALA A 147 13.34 46.81 -17.79
C ALA A 147 14.35 45.67 -17.74
N LEU A 148 15.42 45.83 -16.97
CA LEU A 148 16.42 44.78 -16.75
C LEU A 148 15.81 43.58 -16.01
N GLN A 149 15.01 43.82 -14.97
CA GLN A 149 14.33 42.72 -14.25
C GLN A 149 13.40 41.94 -15.17
N ALA A 150 12.64 42.63 -16.00
CA ALA A 150 11.75 42.00 -16.99
C ALA A 150 12.55 41.16 -18.01
N ALA A 151 13.64 41.72 -18.56
CA ALA A 151 14.51 41.01 -19.50
C ALA A 151 15.20 39.78 -18.87
N LYS A 152 15.64 39.88 -17.61
CA LYS A 152 16.20 38.75 -16.85
C LYS A 152 15.18 37.65 -16.64
N ALA A 153 13.95 38.00 -16.28
CA ALA A 153 12.87 37.04 -16.08
C ALA A 153 12.55 36.32 -17.39
N LEU A 154 12.43 37.04 -18.50
CA LEU A 154 12.16 36.46 -19.82
C LEU A 154 13.30 35.52 -20.25
N TRP A 155 14.54 35.93 -20.15
CA TRP A 155 15.67 35.07 -20.51
C TRP A 155 15.75 33.82 -19.64
N ALA A 156 15.53 33.94 -18.32
CA ALA A 156 15.53 32.82 -17.39
C ALA A 156 14.40 31.84 -17.71
N PHE A 157 13.22 32.33 -18.14
CA PHE A 157 12.10 31.51 -18.57
C PHE A 157 12.44 30.77 -19.86
N VAL A 158 12.75 31.52 -20.93
CA VAL A 158 13.02 30.95 -22.26
C VAL A 158 14.20 29.97 -22.24
N SER A 159 15.27 30.26 -21.51
CA SER A 159 16.45 29.36 -21.42
C SER A 159 16.17 28.02 -20.74
N LYS A 160 15.20 27.96 -19.81
CA LYS A 160 14.84 26.75 -19.07
C LYS A 160 13.68 25.97 -19.67
N GLU A 161 12.85 26.59 -20.46
CA GLU A 161 11.63 26.00 -21.03
C GLU A 161 11.92 24.76 -21.90
N GLY A 162 13.08 24.71 -22.56
CA GLY A 162 13.55 23.52 -23.28
C GLY A 162 14.09 22.40 -22.39
N GLU A 163 14.26 22.61 -21.10
CA GLU A 163 14.72 21.57 -20.19
C GLU A 163 13.57 20.66 -19.78
N ILE A 164 13.75 19.37 -20.02
CA ILE A 164 12.81 18.34 -19.56
C ILE A 164 13.21 17.96 -18.14
N ARG A 165 12.32 18.23 -17.17
CA ARG A 165 12.58 17.96 -15.76
C ARG A 165 11.61 16.95 -15.20
N ALA A 166 12.10 16.13 -14.25
CA ALA A 166 11.28 15.18 -13.51
C ALA A 166 10.26 15.93 -12.64
N PRO A 167 8.94 15.71 -12.80
CA PRO A 167 7.90 16.38 -11.99
C PRO A 167 7.84 15.86 -10.56
N VAL A 168 8.30 14.62 -10.33
CA VAL A 168 8.35 13.93 -9.04
C VAL A 168 9.67 13.19 -8.89
N SER A 169 10.04 12.86 -7.66
CA SER A 169 11.11 11.88 -7.42
C SER A 169 10.54 10.48 -7.63
N GLY A 170 11.33 9.59 -8.25
CA GLY A 170 10.87 8.24 -8.53
C GLY A 170 11.83 7.48 -9.44
N THR A 171 11.35 6.36 -9.98
CA THR A 171 12.10 5.53 -10.93
C THR A 171 11.48 5.66 -12.31
N VAL A 172 12.30 5.78 -13.34
CA VAL A 172 11.87 5.76 -14.74
C VAL A 172 11.43 4.35 -15.08
N THR A 173 10.15 4.16 -15.44
CA THR A 173 9.62 2.84 -15.82
C THR A 173 9.64 2.61 -17.32
N ASP A 174 9.42 3.68 -18.09
CA ASP A 174 9.30 3.58 -19.52
C ASP A 174 9.81 4.88 -20.18
N VAL A 175 10.47 4.76 -21.33
CA VAL A 175 10.95 5.85 -22.17
C VAL A 175 10.41 5.64 -23.56
N ALA A 176 9.53 6.56 -24.01
CA ALA A 176 8.79 6.46 -25.27
C ALA A 176 9.51 7.12 -26.46
N VAL A 177 10.69 7.71 -26.23
CA VAL A 177 11.41 8.50 -27.24
C VAL A 177 12.90 8.17 -27.26
N THR A 178 13.55 8.48 -28.37
CA THR A 178 15.00 8.32 -28.55
C THR A 178 15.68 9.67 -28.75
N GLU A 179 16.94 9.75 -28.36
CA GLU A 179 17.76 10.94 -28.62
C GLU A 179 17.83 11.22 -30.14
N GLY A 180 17.70 12.49 -30.53
CA GLY A 180 17.62 12.91 -31.92
C GLY A 180 16.20 12.91 -32.51
N GLN A 181 15.20 12.38 -31.81
CA GLN A 181 13.81 12.39 -32.24
C GLN A 181 13.20 13.80 -32.14
N SER A 182 12.47 14.21 -33.19
CA SER A 182 11.63 15.41 -33.16
C SER A 182 10.32 15.10 -32.45
N VAL A 183 9.94 15.93 -31.49
CA VAL A 183 8.72 15.80 -30.70
C VAL A 183 7.93 17.11 -30.67
N THR A 184 6.63 17.01 -30.49
CA THR A 184 5.73 18.15 -30.32
C THR A 184 5.33 18.31 -28.85
N ALA A 185 4.92 19.52 -28.48
CA ALA A 185 4.38 19.78 -27.13
C ALA A 185 3.25 18.81 -26.80
N GLY A 186 3.24 18.28 -25.57
CA GLY A 186 2.30 17.26 -25.12
C GLY A 186 2.72 15.81 -25.38
N THR A 187 3.75 15.55 -26.20
CA THR A 187 4.28 14.19 -26.40
C THR A 187 4.82 13.64 -25.09
N VAL A 188 4.37 12.44 -24.70
CA VAL A 188 4.90 11.75 -23.51
C VAL A 188 6.29 11.21 -23.81
N LEU A 189 7.27 11.66 -23.06
CA LEU A 189 8.69 11.30 -23.22
C LEU A 189 9.10 10.13 -22.36
N ALA A 190 8.62 10.11 -21.11
CA ALA A 190 8.90 9.06 -20.14
C ALA A 190 7.75 8.91 -19.15
N ARG A 191 7.75 7.77 -18.41
CA ARG A 191 6.87 7.53 -17.28
C ARG A 191 7.72 7.30 -16.04
N LEU A 192 7.28 7.90 -14.93
CA LEU A 192 7.92 7.78 -13.62
C LEU A 192 6.98 7.08 -12.66
N GLU A 193 7.54 6.19 -11.86
CA GLU A 193 6.88 5.55 -10.73
C GLU A 193 7.40 6.17 -9.43
N ASP A 194 6.51 6.55 -8.54
CA ASP A 194 6.86 6.99 -7.18
C ASP A 194 6.89 5.76 -6.25
N PRO A 195 8.09 5.30 -5.82
CA PRO A 195 8.21 4.11 -4.98
C PRO A 195 7.59 4.29 -3.59
N ALA A 196 7.34 5.54 -3.15
CA ALA A 196 6.65 5.82 -1.90
C ALA A 196 5.12 5.68 -2.02
N ARG A 197 4.60 5.53 -3.23
CA ARG A 197 3.16 5.47 -3.51
C ARG A 197 2.77 4.17 -4.21
N LEU A 198 3.09 3.07 -3.56
CA LEU A 198 2.66 1.73 -3.98
C LEU A 198 1.44 1.30 -3.18
N TRP A 199 0.62 0.47 -3.78
CA TRP A 199 -0.47 -0.23 -3.12
C TRP A 199 -0.54 -1.69 -3.58
N ALA A 200 -1.09 -2.57 -2.74
CA ALA A 200 -1.43 -3.92 -3.16
C ALA A 200 -2.84 -3.92 -3.73
N ARG A 201 -2.97 -4.23 -5.01
CA ARG A 201 -4.26 -4.34 -5.69
C ARG A 201 -4.68 -5.80 -5.77
N ALA A 202 -5.89 -6.10 -5.33
CA ALA A 202 -6.48 -7.43 -5.40
C ALA A 202 -7.88 -7.37 -6.02
N VAL A 203 -8.32 -8.50 -6.59
CA VAL A 203 -9.67 -8.65 -7.15
C VAL A 203 -10.35 -9.80 -6.42
N PHE A 204 -11.52 -9.52 -5.86
CA PHE A 204 -12.37 -10.47 -5.18
C PHE A 204 -13.60 -10.78 -6.04
N TYR A 205 -14.11 -12.03 -5.94
CA TYR A 205 -15.21 -12.52 -6.73
C TYR A 205 -16.34 -13.07 -5.86
N GLY A 206 -17.52 -13.18 -6.42
CA GLY A 206 -18.67 -13.81 -5.78
C GLY A 206 -19.10 -13.10 -4.49
N ARG A 207 -19.37 -13.87 -3.44
CA ARG A 207 -19.84 -13.35 -2.14
C ARG A 207 -18.78 -12.47 -1.46
N ASP A 208 -17.50 -12.78 -1.63
CA ASP A 208 -16.39 -12.04 -1.04
C ASP A 208 -16.32 -10.61 -1.59
N ALA A 209 -16.73 -10.42 -2.84
CA ALA A 209 -16.78 -9.10 -3.46
C ALA A 209 -17.85 -8.18 -2.84
N LEU A 210 -18.92 -8.74 -2.25
CA LEU A 210 -20.03 -7.97 -1.67
C LEU A 210 -19.68 -7.37 -0.30
N GLY A 211 -18.82 -8.04 0.47
CA GLY A 211 -18.42 -7.64 1.83
C GLY A 211 -17.23 -6.67 1.88
N LEU A 212 -16.77 -6.15 0.75
CA LEU A 212 -15.60 -5.28 0.70
C LEU A 212 -15.93 -3.84 1.07
N GLU A 213 -15.23 -3.32 2.07
CA GLU A 213 -15.38 -1.94 2.55
C GLU A 213 -14.02 -1.26 2.72
N ALA A 214 -14.01 0.06 2.53
CA ALA A 214 -12.82 0.86 2.84
C ALA A 214 -12.56 0.83 4.36
N GLY A 215 -11.28 0.80 4.73
CA GLY A 215 -10.88 0.71 6.14
C GLY A 215 -10.68 -0.70 6.67
N MET A 216 -11.12 -1.76 5.96
CA MET A 216 -10.83 -3.14 6.34
C MET A 216 -9.33 -3.35 6.48
N LYS A 217 -8.94 -4.10 7.50
CA LYS A 217 -7.55 -4.47 7.77
C LYS A 217 -7.26 -5.87 7.24
N GLY A 218 -5.99 -6.16 7.03
CA GLY A 218 -5.57 -7.47 6.59
C GLY A 218 -4.06 -7.60 6.51
N LEU A 219 -3.62 -8.68 5.88
CA LEU A 219 -2.22 -9.02 5.69
C LEU A 219 -1.96 -9.27 4.20
N PHE A 220 -0.91 -8.69 3.68
CA PHE A 220 -0.34 -9.04 2.39
C PHE A 220 0.87 -9.92 2.60
N THR A 221 0.83 -11.15 2.08
CA THR A 221 1.93 -12.11 2.15
C THR A 221 2.57 -12.24 0.78
N PRO A 222 3.84 -11.82 0.60
CA PRO A 222 4.53 -11.95 -0.67
C PRO A 222 4.67 -13.42 -1.11
N ALA A 223 4.51 -13.68 -2.41
CA ALA A 223 4.61 -15.03 -2.97
C ALA A 223 6.04 -15.58 -2.95
N GLU A 224 7.02 -14.70 -3.02
CA GLU A 224 8.46 -15.03 -3.00
C GLU A 224 8.98 -15.34 -1.59
N GLY A 225 8.11 -15.27 -0.58
CA GLY A 225 8.49 -15.37 0.82
C GLY A 225 8.76 -14.00 1.45
N GLY A 226 8.82 -13.98 2.77
CA GLY A 226 9.01 -12.76 3.56
C GLY A 226 7.94 -12.61 4.64
N GLU A 227 8.09 -11.59 5.47
CA GLU A 227 7.12 -11.32 6.53
C GLU A 227 5.82 -10.75 5.95
N PRO A 228 4.66 -11.20 6.45
CA PRO A 228 3.38 -10.62 6.08
C PRO A 228 3.32 -9.13 6.45
N VAL A 229 2.92 -8.30 5.51
CA VAL A 229 2.82 -6.84 5.68
C VAL A 229 1.39 -6.49 6.10
N PRO A 230 1.18 -5.83 7.25
CA PRO A 230 -0.13 -5.33 7.64
C PRO A 230 -0.62 -4.25 6.66
N VAL A 231 -1.85 -4.40 6.20
CA VAL A 231 -2.44 -3.52 5.19
C VAL A 231 -3.83 -3.05 5.59
N GLN A 232 -4.26 -1.96 4.99
CA GLN A 232 -5.61 -1.44 5.10
C GLN A 232 -6.17 -1.14 3.71
N VAL A 233 -7.42 -1.51 3.48
CA VAL A 233 -8.16 -1.14 2.27
C VAL A 233 -8.32 0.38 2.22
N ARG A 234 -7.66 1.02 1.26
CA ARG A 234 -7.77 2.46 1.03
C ARG A 234 -9.03 2.80 0.26
N GLY A 235 -9.42 1.92 -0.65
CA GLY A 235 -10.63 2.10 -1.44
C GLY A 235 -11.03 0.85 -2.18
N VAL A 236 -12.32 0.72 -2.38
CA VAL A 236 -12.93 -0.28 -3.27
C VAL A 236 -13.11 0.38 -4.62
N ILE A 237 -12.48 -0.18 -5.65
CA ILE A 237 -12.47 0.39 -6.99
C ILE A 237 -13.81 0.02 -7.65
N ALA A 238 -14.63 1.03 -7.90
CA ALA A 238 -15.83 0.91 -8.72
C ALA A 238 -15.49 1.28 -10.19
N PRO A 239 -16.12 0.66 -11.19
CA PRO A 239 -17.26 -0.25 -11.15
C PRO A 239 -16.85 -1.72 -10.94
N VAL A 240 -17.86 -2.60 -10.76
CA VAL A 240 -17.67 -4.05 -10.85
C VAL A 240 -17.13 -4.36 -12.25
N ARG A 241 -16.09 -5.17 -12.33
CA ARG A 241 -15.49 -5.57 -13.60
C ARG A 241 -16.46 -6.42 -14.43
N PRO A 242 -16.30 -6.50 -15.77
CA PRO A 242 -17.14 -7.35 -16.60
C PRO A 242 -17.15 -8.83 -16.21
N ASP A 243 -16.08 -9.29 -15.53
CA ASP A 243 -15.92 -10.65 -15.00
C ASP A 243 -16.59 -10.85 -13.63
N GLY A 244 -17.32 -9.84 -13.11
CA GLY A 244 -17.98 -9.88 -11.80
C GLY A 244 -17.05 -9.59 -10.63
N GLY A 245 -15.77 -9.31 -10.88
CA GLY A 245 -14.78 -9.01 -9.84
C GLY A 245 -14.88 -7.56 -9.34
N ARG A 246 -14.65 -7.36 -8.04
CA ARG A 246 -14.43 -6.05 -7.42
C ARG A 246 -12.97 -5.91 -7.00
N ALA A 247 -12.34 -4.85 -7.47
CA ALA A 247 -10.95 -4.58 -7.12
C ALA A 247 -10.87 -3.71 -5.87
N VAL A 248 -9.86 -3.98 -5.04
CA VAL A 248 -9.50 -3.14 -3.89
C VAL A 248 -8.05 -2.70 -4.01
N GLY A 249 -7.76 -1.50 -3.53
CA GLY A 249 -6.41 -1.01 -3.33
C GLY A 249 -6.10 -0.91 -1.84
N CYS A 250 -5.07 -1.62 -1.40
CA CYS A 250 -4.63 -1.67 -0.01
C CYS A 250 -3.29 -0.96 0.14
N VAL A 251 -3.15 -0.17 1.19
CA VAL A 251 -1.89 0.48 1.56
C VAL A 251 -1.32 -0.20 2.82
N SER A 252 0.00 -0.17 2.97
CA SER A 252 0.64 -0.67 4.19
C SER A 252 0.30 0.22 5.40
N ILE A 253 0.11 -0.39 6.58
CA ILE A 253 -0.13 0.33 7.85
C ILE A 253 1.17 0.80 8.49
N GLY A 254 2.30 0.45 7.94
CA GLY A 254 3.63 0.81 8.44
C GLY A 254 4.66 0.82 7.33
N PRO A 255 5.94 0.95 7.67
CA PRO A 255 6.99 0.86 6.68
C PRO A 255 6.94 -0.50 5.99
N ALA A 256 6.92 -0.50 4.67
CA ALA A 256 6.93 -1.70 3.84
C ALA A 256 7.97 -1.54 2.73
N THR A 257 8.73 -2.59 2.49
CA THR A 257 9.70 -2.67 1.39
C THR A 257 9.04 -3.29 0.16
N TRP A 258 7.98 -2.67 -0.31
CA TRP A 258 7.28 -3.14 -1.50
C TRP A 258 8.06 -2.81 -2.77
N ILE A 259 7.99 -3.72 -3.72
CA ILE A 259 8.54 -3.56 -5.06
C ILE A 259 7.38 -3.65 -6.05
N SER A 260 7.35 -2.73 -7.02
CA SER A 260 6.37 -2.77 -8.10
C SER A 260 6.46 -4.09 -8.87
N GLY A 261 5.31 -4.70 -9.15
CA GLY A 261 5.24 -6.03 -9.74
C GLY A 261 5.33 -7.19 -8.74
N GLN A 262 5.54 -6.93 -7.45
CA GLN A 262 5.57 -7.98 -6.43
C GLN A 262 4.18 -8.61 -6.28
N ALA A 263 4.13 -9.92 -6.44
CA ALA A 263 2.92 -10.72 -6.30
C ALA A 263 2.76 -11.27 -4.88
N GLY A 264 1.53 -11.53 -4.46
CA GLY A 264 1.29 -12.11 -3.15
C GLY A 264 -0.17 -12.47 -2.91
N THR A 265 -0.44 -12.91 -1.71
CA THR A 265 -1.79 -13.20 -1.22
C THR A 265 -2.23 -12.12 -0.26
N LEU A 266 -3.37 -11.51 -0.54
CA LEU A 266 -4.05 -10.57 0.34
C LEU A 266 -5.13 -11.30 1.12
N ARG A 267 -5.04 -11.26 2.45
CA ARG A 267 -6.06 -11.74 3.37
C ARG A 267 -6.65 -10.56 4.11
N LEU A 268 -7.93 -10.27 3.88
CA LEU A 268 -8.67 -9.23 4.58
C LEU A 268 -9.53 -9.83 5.68
N GLU A 269 -9.64 -9.12 6.79
CA GLU A 269 -10.53 -9.46 7.90
C GLU A 269 -11.90 -8.83 7.64
N GLY A 270 -12.90 -9.66 7.43
CA GLY A 270 -14.29 -9.23 7.32
C GLY A 270 -14.88 -8.81 8.65
N ALA A 271 -16.09 -8.30 8.63
CA ALA A 271 -16.80 -7.94 9.84
C ALA A 271 -16.93 -9.15 10.77
N ALA A 272 -16.60 -8.95 12.04
CA ALA A 272 -16.84 -9.96 13.05
C ALA A 272 -18.35 -10.07 13.32
N ALA A 273 -18.87 -11.30 13.28
CA ALA A 273 -20.25 -11.60 13.64
C ALA A 273 -20.27 -12.67 14.72
N SER A 274 -21.19 -12.53 15.68
CA SER A 274 -21.38 -13.52 16.73
C SER A 274 -22.34 -14.60 16.26
N TRP A 275 -21.92 -15.85 16.44
CA TRP A 275 -22.69 -17.04 16.06
C TRP A 275 -22.67 -18.07 17.18
N PRO A 276 -23.75 -18.85 17.34
CA PRO A 276 -23.69 -20.09 18.09
C PRO A 276 -22.54 -20.95 17.55
N ALA A 277 -21.68 -21.48 18.40
CA ALA A 277 -20.50 -22.22 17.98
C ALA A 277 -20.41 -23.58 18.64
N VAL A 278 -19.98 -24.58 17.86
CA VAL A 278 -19.70 -25.93 18.36
C VAL A 278 -18.27 -26.34 18.00
N PRO A 279 -17.62 -27.17 18.83
CA PRO A 279 -16.35 -27.79 18.42
C PRO A 279 -16.56 -28.67 17.20
N GLU A 280 -15.61 -28.70 16.27
CA GLU A 280 -15.73 -29.51 15.04
C GLU A 280 -16.03 -30.97 15.29
N ARG A 281 -15.52 -31.55 16.38
CA ARG A 281 -15.76 -32.93 16.79
C ARG A 281 -17.21 -33.23 17.17
N ALA A 282 -18.05 -32.19 17.38
CA ALA A 282 -19.51 -32.38 17.61
C ALA A 282 -20.30 -32.51 16.33
N LEU A 283 -19.67 -32.21 15.17
CA LEU A 283 -20.34 -32.26 13.88
C LEU A 283 -20.28 -33.64 13.26
N VAL A 284 -21.41 -34.10 12.75
CA VAL A 284 -21.56 -35.40 12.07
C VAL A 284 -22.06 -35.15 10.67
N LEU A 285 -21.29 -35.60 9.67
CA LEU A 285 -21.70 -35.55 8.26
C LEU A 285 -22.49 -36.85 7.92
N ARG A 286 -23.71 -36.69 7.41
CA ARG A 286 -24.51 -37.80 6.88
C ARG A 286 -25.04 -37.43 5.49
N GLY A 287 -24.59 -38.15 4.48
CA GLY A 287 -24.84 -37.77 3.08
C GLY A 287 -24.17 -36.45 2.74
N GLN A 288 -24.96 -35.44 2.43
CA GLN A 288 -24.46 -34.08 2.12
C GLN A 288 -24.86 -33.03 3.17
N GLN A 289 -25.38 -33.49 4.32
CA GLN A 289 -25.90 -32.61 5.38
C GLN A 289 -25.12 -32.80 6.67
N TRP A 290 -24.97 -31.71 7.41
CA TRP A 290 -24.32 -31.70 8.69
C TRP A 290 -25.34 -31.75 9.83
N TYR A 291 -25.02 -32.50 10.86
CA TYR A 291 -25.86 -32.70 12.02
C TYR A 291 -25.07 -32.49 13.31
N VAL A 292 -25.81 -32.13 14.35
CA VAL A 292 -25.35 -32.16 15.75
C VAL A 292 -26.35 -32.98 16.58
N LEU A 293 -25.89 -33.55 17.67
CA LEU A 293 -26.75 -34.18 18.68
C LEU A 293 -27.06 -33.16 19.79
N VAL A 294 -28.31 -32.75 19.88
CA VAL A 294 -28.79 -31.84 20.93
C VAL A 294 -29.36 -32.66 22.07
N ALA A 295 -28.84 -32.46 23.30
CA ALA A 295 -29.35 -33.13 24.48
C ALA A 295 -30.60 -32.41 25.01
N GLY A 296 -31.74 -33.04 24.84
CA GLY A 296 -33.04 -32.59 25.34
C GLY A 296 -33.53 -33.39 26.53
N PRO A 297 -34.69 -33.01 27.13
CA PRO A 297 -35.29 -33.73 28.28
C PRO A 297 -35.70 -35.18 27.97
N SER A 298 -35.97 -35.47 26.71
CA SER A 298 -36.42 -36.79 26.23
C SER A 298 -35.33 -37.64 25.61
N GLY A 299 -34.05 -37.17 25.65
CA GLY A 299 -32.93 -37.84 25.03
C GLY A 299 -32.17 -36.94 24.02
N GLU A 300 -31.34 -37.60 23.22
CA GLU A 300 -30.51 -36.91 22.21
C GLU A 300 -31.31 -36.81 20.89
N GLU A 301 -31.44 -35.58 20.38
CA GLU A 301 -32.11 -35.27 19.12
C GLU A 301 -31.08 -34.96 18.02
N ARG A 302 -31.19 -35.58 16.86
CA ARG A 302 -30.42 -35.29 15.67
C ARG A 302 -30.97 -34.05 15.01
N ARG A 303 -30.19 -32.98 14.98
CA ARG A 303 -30.63 -31.72 14.39
C ARG A 303 -29.69 -31.34 13.23
N GLU A 304 -30.29 -31.07 12.07
CA GLU A 304 -29.57 -30.59 10.91
C GLU A 304 -29.08 -29.17 11.15
N VAL A 305 -27.84 -28.87 10.72
CA VAL A 305 -27.20 -27.57 10.90
C VAL A 305 -26.59 -27.08 9.62
N GLU A 306 -26.67 -25.77 9.42
CA GLU A 306 -25.95 -25.04 8.37
C GLU A 306 -24.65 -24.45 8.95
N LEU A 307 -23.52 -24.84 8.36
CA LEU A 307 -22.21 -24.42 8.85
C LEU A 307 -21.86 -23.02 8.39
N GLY A 308 -21.26 -22.24 9.30
CA GLY A 308 -20.63 -20.96 9.06
C GLY A 308 -19.09 -21.04 9.05
N PRO A 309 -18.41 -19.92 9.28
CA PRO A 309 -16.95 -19.85 9.35
C PRO A 309 -16.38 -20.68 10.51
N GLU A 310 -15.10 -21.02 10.37
CA GLU A 310 -14.32 -21.76 11.37
C GLU A 310 -13.24 -20.87 11.98
N SER A 311 -13.00 -21.04 13.28
CA SER A 311 -11.85 -20.46 13.98
C SER A 311 -11.49 -21.31 15.19
N ASP A 312 -10.21 -21.60 15.38
CA ASP A 312 -9.63 -22.27 16.55
C ASP A 312 -10.29 -23.61 16.91
N GLY A 313 -10.67 -24.42 15.89
CA GLY A 313 -11.33 -25.71 16.06
C GLY A 313 -12.81 -25.61 16.49
N TRP A 314 -13.40 -24.43 16.35
CA TRP A 314 -14.81 -24.17 16.53
C TRP A 314 -15.45 -23.77 15.21
N ARG A 315 -16.65 -24.29 14.97
CA ARG A 315 -17.46 -23.98 13.79
C ARG A 315 -18.67 -23.14 14.18
N ALA A 316 -18.84 -22.01 13.53
CA ALA A 316 -20.08 -21.23 13.63
C ALA A 316 -21.24 -22.01 13.03
N ILE A 317 -22.42 -21.89 13.62
CA ILE A 317 -23.66 -22.49 13.10
C ILE A 317 -24.62 -21.36 12.71
N VAL A 318 -24.93 -21.30 11.42
CA VAL A 318 -25.81 -20.25 10.85
C VAL A 318 -27.27 -20.57 11.15
N ARG A 319 -27.64 -21.87 11.07
CA ARG A 319 -29.00 -22.36 11.32
C ARG A 319 -28.96 -23.73 11.97
N GLY A 320 -29.99 -24.03 12.72
CA GLY A 320 -30.25 -25.37 13.32
C GLY A 320 -30.13 -25.38 14.83
N ILE A 321 -29.28 -24.62 15.45
CA ILE A 321 -29.16 -24.49 16.91
C ILE A 321 -29.08 -23.03 17.35
N LYS A 322 -29.23 -22.80 18.66
CA LYS A 322 -29.16 -21.49 19.29
C LYS A 322 -28.11 -21.51 20.43
N ALA A 323 -27.63 -20.35 20.78
CA ALA A 323 -26.82 -20.18 22.00
C ALA A 323 -27.66 -20.67 23.21
N GLY A 324 -27.00 -21.42 24.11
CA GLY A 324 -27.67 -22.04 25.25
C GLY A 324 -28.16 -23.48 25.02
N ASP A 325 -28.28 -23.97 23.78
CA ASP A 325 -28.56 -25.38 23.51
C ASP A 325 -27.46 -26.27 24.08
N ARG A 326 -27.78 -27.49 24.45
CA ARG A 326 -26.79 -28.45 24.97
C ARG A 326 -26.44 -29.45 23.89
N VAL A 327 -25.18 -29.47 23.45
CA VAL A 327 -24.72 -30.32 22.34
C VAL A 327 -23.74 -31.38 22.85
N VAL A 328 -23.92 -32.61 22.37
CA VAL A 328 -23.00 -33.71 22.65
C VAL A 328 -21.77 -33.56 21.79
N VAL A 329 -20.59 -33.61 22.44
CA VAL A 329 -19.29 -33.41 21.76
C VAL A 329 -18.52 -34.73 21.69
N ASN A 330 -18.47 -35.46 22.81
CA ASN A 330 -17.73 -36.71 22.88
C ASN A 330 -18.55 -37.84 22.27
N ASP A 331 -17.88 -38.64 21.46
CA ASP A 331 -18.49 -39.78 20.76
C ASP A 331 -19.74 -39.42 19.92
N ALA A 332 -19.87 -38.14 19.50
CA ALA A 332 -21.03 -37.65 18.73
C ALA A 332 -21.28 -38.51 17.49
N TYR A 333 -20.24 -38.91 16.77
CA TYR A 333 -20.36 -39.80 15.62
C TYR A 333 -20.92 -41.17 15.97
N LEU A 334 -20.40 -41.82 17.02
CA LEU A 334 -20.83 -43.14 17.46
C LEU A 334 -22.30 -43.09 17.96
N ARG A 335 -22.62 -42.09 18.76
CA ARG A 335 -23.99 -41.90 19.29
C ARG A 335 -24.98 -41.59 18.15
N PHE A 336 -24.57 -40.84 17.16
CA PHE A 336 -25.39 -40.54 15.99
C PHE A 336 -25.74 -41.78 15.21
N HIS A 337 -24.89 -42.80 15.16
CA HIS A 337 -25.05 -44.04 14.39
C HIS A 337 -25.46 -45.25 15.24
N GLN A 338 -25.80 -45.06 16.53
CA GLN A 338 -26.16 -46.16 17.42
C GLN A 338 -27.29 -47.05 16.89
N ASP A 339 -28.27 -46.48 16.16
CA ASP A 339 -29.36 -47.27 15.58
C ASP A 339 -28.88 -48.16 14.43
N VAL A 340 -27.87 -47.72 13.67
CA VAL A 340 -27.28 -48.53 12.59
C VAL A 340 -26.49 -49.70 13.16
N ALA A 341 -25.76 -49.47 14.28
CA ALA A 341 -25.03 -50.53 14.97
C ALA A 341 -25.97 -51.60 15.57
N LYS A 342 -27.15 -51.21 16.01
CA LYS A 342 -28.17 -52.15 16.52
C LYS A 342 -28.85 -52.94 15.42
N SER A 343 -28.90 -52.45 14.18
CA SER A 343 -29.52 -53.10 13.02
C SER A 343 -28.56 -53.89 12.15
N TYR A 344 -27.27 -53.86 12.43
CA TYR A 344 -26.26 -54.59 11.66
C TYR A 344 -26.22 -56.05 12.13
N THR A 345 -26.72 -56.95 11.29
CA THR A 345 -26.50 -58.39 11.41
C THR A 345 -25.31 -58.72 10.49
N PRO A 346 -24.18 -59.23 11.00
CA PRO A 346 -23.09 -59.64 10.14
C PRO A 346 -23.57 -60.76 9.21
N PRO A 347 -23.18 -60.75 7.93
CA PRO A 347 -23.40 -61.90 7.06
C PRO A 347 -22.63 -63.11 7.58
N ASP A 348 -23.26 -64.28 7.58
CA ASP A 348 -22.69 -65.58 7.93
C ASP A 348 -21.52 -65.96 7.03
#